data_54c8ff900e7a16476cfcdc417a06ebd7
#
_entry.id   54c8ff900e7a16476cfcdc417a06ebd7
#
_cell.length_a   1.000
_cell.length_b   1.000
_cell.length_c   1.000
_cell.angle_alpha   90.00
_cell.angle_beta   90.00
_cell.angle_gamma   90.00
#
_symmetry.space_group_name_H-M   'P 1'
#
loop_
_entity.id
_entity.type
_entity.pdbx_description
1 polymer ?
#
loop_
_entity_poly.entity_id
_entity_poly.type
_entity_poly.pdbx_seq_one_letter_code
_entity_poly.pdbx_strand_id
1 'polypeptide(L)'
;YISIFQIGLTAILIISLPLWKQFHKKEYVGQSASGSGNTLPVLTLKQIFQIPGAREILFAFFCYSAVEQTSSLWASSYLVLHLGYSSEKAAGFASLFFIGITVGRGISGFITFKLNDSQMIHLGEGIILIGVLAMIFPFGKTIALTGLILIGLGCAPIYPSIIHSTPAHFGADKSQSIIGVQMAFAYIGTCLMPPFFGIIARSIGITLFPIYLGVFLCIMFFMYETVIKKTHIV
;
A
#
# COMPACT_ATOMS: atom_id res chain seq x y z
N TYR A 1 -21.73 17.64 -5.78
CA TYR A 1 -21.83 16.17 -5.85
C TYR A 1 -21.01 15.48 -4.78
N ILE A 2 -19.71 15.85 -4.58
CA ILE A 2 -18.82 15.24 -3.58
C ILE A 2 -19.39 15.40 -2.16
N SER A 3 -19.90 16.59 -1.81
CA SER A 3 -20.48 16.88 -0.49
C SER A 3 -21.73 16.03 -0.19
N ILE A 4 -22.57 15.79 -1.19
CA ILE A 4 -23.77 14.95 -1.04
C ILE A 4 -23.36 13.49 -0.78
N PHE A 5 -22.35 13.01 -1.50
CA PHE A 5 -21.80 11.65 -1.29
C PHE A 5 -21.18 11.49 0.10
N GLN A 6 -20.43 12.50 0.57
CA GLN A 6 -19.85 12.51 1.92
C GLN A 6 -20.93 12.54 3.01
N ILE A 7 -22.00 13.32 2.84
CA ILE A 7 -23.14 13.34 3.77
C ILE A 7 -23.81 11.95 3.80
N GLY A 8 -23.99 11.31 2.65
CA GLY A 8 -24.53 9.94 2.56
C GLY A 8 -23.68 8.91 3.31
N LEU A 9 -22.36 8.92 3.11
CA LEU A 9 -21.43 8.05 3.84
C LEU A 9 -21.47 8.33 5.36
N THR A 10 -21.49 9.59 5.76
CA THR A 10 -21.58 9.97 7.18
C THR A 10 -22.89 9.49 7.81
N ALA A 11 -24.00 9.60 7.09
CA ALA A 11 -25.30 9.10 7.55
C ALA A 11 -25.27 7.56 7.73
N ILE A 12 -24.69 6.81 6.79
CA ILE A 12 -24.50 5.36 6.89
C ILE A 12 -23.66 4.99 8.11
N LEU A 13 -22.57 5.72 8.36
CA LEU A 13 -21.71 5.50 9.52
C LEU A 13 -22.48 5.76 10.82
N ILE A 14 -23.27 6.84 10.91
CA ILE A 14 -24.08 7.16 12.10
C ILE A 14 -25.12 6.07 12.33
N ILE A 15 -25.81 5.61 11.29
CA ILE A 15 -26.80 4.53 11.38
C ILE A 15 -26.17 3.20 11.82
N SER A 16 -24.93 2.94 11.44
CA SER A 16 -24.20 1.74 11.82
C SER A 16 -23.61 1.78 13.25
N LEU A 17 -23.51 2.95 13.90
CA LEU A 17 -22.95 3.09 15.25
C LEU A 17 -23.56 2.15 16.31
N PRO A 18 -24.89 1.92 16.36
CA PRO A 18 -25.47 0.99 17.36
C PRO A 18 -25.01 -0.44 17.12
N LEU A 19 -24.77 -0.87 15.87
CA LEU A 19 -24.22 -2.19 15.55
C LEU A 19 -22.80 -2.34 16.10
N TRP A 20 -21.95 -1.33 15.90
CA TRP A 20 -20.58 -1.31 16.44
C TRP A 20 -20.55 -1.37 17.97
N LYS A 21 -21.44 -0.64 18.64
CA LYS A 21 -21.57 -0.72 20.11
C LYS A 21 -21.97 -2.11 20.62
N GLN A 22 -22.82 -2.82 19.87
CA GLN A 22 -23.19 -4.19 20.23
C GLN A 22 -22.02 -5.18 20.04
N PHE A 23 -21.22 -5.03 18.99
CA PHE A 23 -20.02 -5.84 18.77
C PHE A 23 -18.99 -5.60 19.87
N HIS A 24 -18.65 -4.36 20.18
CA HIS A 24 -17.74 -4.04 21.28
C HIS A 24 -18.24 -4.55 22.63
N LYS A 25 -19.54 -4.46 22.92
CA LYS A 25 -20.10 -4.99 24.16
C LYS A 25 -19.97 -6.52 24.26
N LYS A 26 -20.12 -7.27 23.15
CA LYS A 26 -19.90 -8.72 23.12
C LYS A 26 -18.43 -9.08 23.35
N GLU A 27 -17.50 -8.32 22.79
CA GLU A 27 -16.07 -8.53 22.94
C GLU A 27 -15.60 -8.28 24.39
N TYR A 28 -16.08 -7.20 25.01
CA TYR A 28 -15.82 -6.89 26.41
C TYR A 28 -16.43 -7.94 27.38
N VAL A 29 -17.63 -8.43 27.12
CA VAL A 29 -18.27 -9.47 27.94
C VAL A 29 -17.58 -10.83 27.76
N GLY A 30 -17.09 -11.16 26.55
CA GLY A 30 -16.29 -12.36 26.29
C GLY A 30 -14.93 -12.32 27.01
N GLN A 31 -14.30 -11.16 27.12
CA GLN A 31 -13.03 -10.98 27.84
C GLN A 31 -13.22 -10.95 29.38
N SER A 32 -14.35 -10.49 29.86
CA SER A 32 -14.65 -10.48 31.30
C SER A 32 -15.06 -11.85 31.85
N ALA A 33 -15.52 -12.76 30.97
CA ALA A 33 -15.89 -14.13 31.37
C ALA A 33 -14.67 -15.07 31.45
N SER A 34 -13.57 -14.78 30.81
CA SER A 34 -12.29 -15.46 30.97
C SER A 34 -11.41 -14.63 31.91
N GLY A 35 -11.62 -14.80 33.22
CA GLY A 35 -11.00 -14.06 34.31
C GLY A 35 -9.47 -13.95 34.30
N SER A 36 -8.91 -13.27 33.34
CA SER A 36 -7.54 -12.82 33.32
C SER A 36 -7.47 -11.50 32.52
N GLY A 37 -7.33 -10.42 33.25
CA GLY A 37 -7.08 -9.09 32.67
C GLY A 37 -5.71 -9.00 32.01
N ASN A 38 -5.46 -9.80 30.98
CA ASN A 38 -4.33 -9.63 30.09
C ASN A 38 -4.66 -8.54 29.08
N THR A 39 -4.46 -7.28 29.46
CA THR A 39 -4.14 -6.25 28.48
C THR A 39 -2.93 -6.73 27.72
N LEU A 40 -3.12 -7.08 26.43
CA LEU A 40 -2.00 -7.49 25.56
C LEU A 40 -0.88 -6.43 25.70
N PRO A 41 0.34 -6.82 26.06
CA PRO A 41 1.40 -5.86 26.32
C PRO A 41 1.69 -5.05 25.05
N VAL A 42 1.54 -3.75 25.13
CA VAL A 42 1.92 -2.85 24.03
C VAL A 42 3.43 -2.93 23.89
N LEU A 43 3.89 -3.51 22.78
CA LEU A 43 5.31 -3.66 22.51
C LEU A 43 5.94 -2.29 22.22
N THR A 44 7.08 -2.03 22.84
CA THR A 44 7.90 -0.85 22.50
C THR A 44 8.54 -1.02 21.12
N LEU A 45 8.87 0.10 20.46
CA LEU A 45 9.57 0.08 19.16
C LEU A 45 10.83 -0.80 19.20
N LYS A 46 11.60 -0.72 20.28
CA LYS A 46 12.82 -1.53 20.44
C LYS A 46 12.52 -3.03 20.45
N GLN A 47 11.47 -3.45 21.14
CA GLN A 47 11.04 -4.84 21.16
C GLN A 47 10.55 -5.31 19.78
N ILE A 48 9.78 -4.49 19.06
CA ILE A 48 9.33 -4.79 17.70
C ILE A 48 10.54 -4.99 16.77
N PHE A 49 11.53 -4.11 16.83
CA PHE A 49 12.76 -4.24 16.02
C PHE A 49 13.61 -5.48 16.35
N GLN A 50 13.40 -6.12 17.48
CA GLN A 50 14.05 -7.38 17.86
C GLN A 50 13.33 -8.63 17.35
N ILE A 51 12.07 -8.49 16.91
CA ILE A 51 11.30 -9.62 16.36
C ILE A 51 11.85 -9.97 14.96
N PRO A 52 12.22 -11.23 14.69
CA PRO A 52 12.67 -11.64 13.36
C PRO A 52 11.61 -11.35 12.30
N GLY A 53 12.00 -10.69 11.20
CA GLY A 53 11.08 -10.32 10.12
C GLY A 53 10.32 -9.00 10.33
N ALA A 54 10.24 -8.48 11.56
CA ALA A 54 9.46 -7.26 11.82
C ALA A 54 10.08 -6.02 11.14
N ARG A 55 11.40 -5.87 11.16
CA ARG A 55 12.07 -4.75 10.47
C ARG A 55 11.76 -4.78 8.98
N GLU A 56 11.88 -5.94 8.40
CA GLU A 56 11.73 -6.15 6.97
C GLU A 56 10.31 -5.84 6.50
N ILE A 57 9.28 -6.24 7.24
CA ILE A 57 7.88 -5.93 6.89
C ILE A 57 7.61 -4.42 7.02
N LEU A 58 8.21 -3.73 8.01
CA LEU A 58 8.10 -2.28 8.16
C LEU A 58 8.70 -1.54 6.95
N PHE A 59 9.91 -1.95 6.53
CA PHE A 59 10.56 -1.36 5.36
C PHE A 59 9.88 -1.74 4.05
N ALA A 60 9.36 -2.95 3.91
CA ALA A 60 8.55 -3.33 2.74
C ALA A 60 7.33 -2.43 2.61
N PHE A 61 6.63 -2.17 3.72
CA PHE A 61 5.46 -1.32 3.72
C PHE A 61 5.77 0.16 3.50
N PHE A 62 6.91 0.63 4.00
CA PHE A 62 7.45 1.95 3.66
C PHE A 62 7.71 2.08 2.15
N CYS A 63 8.37 1.10 1.53
CA CYS A 63 8.67 1.11 0.09
C CYS A 63 7.40 1.04 -0.76
N TYR A 64 6.42 0.22 -0.35
CA TYR A 64 5.10 0.20 -0.98
C TYR A 64 4.46 1.60 -0.99
N SER A 65 4.42 2.25 0.17
CA SER A 65 3.83 3.59 0.31
C SER A 65 4.59 4.65 -0.49
N ALA A 66 5.92 4.49 -0.60
CA ALA A 66 6.75 5.34 -1.47
C ALA A 66 6.34 5.19 -2.94
N VAL A 67 6.15 3.96 -3.44
CA VAL A 67 5.72 3.70 -4.82
C VAL A 67 4.33 4.25 -5.07
N GLU A 68 3.35 3.91 -4.22
CA GLU A 68 1.96 4.33 -4.39
C GLU A 68 1.83 5.85 -4.38
N GLN A 69 2.38 6.51 -3.35
CA GLN A 69 2.19 7.94 -3.18
C GLN A 69 2.99 8.78 -4.18
N THR A 70 4.21 8.36 -4.52
CA THR A 70 4.98 9.05 -5.56
C THR A 70 4.31 8.91 -6.92
N SER A 71 3.76 7.73 -7.24
CA SER A 71 3.00 7.54 -8.48
C SER A 71 1.78 8.46 -8.55
N SER A 72 1.00 8.55 -7.47
CA SER A 72 -0.21 9.38 -7.43
C SER A 72 0.07 10.87 -7.61
N LEU A 73 1.16 11.38 -7.03
CA LEU A 73 1.49 12.80 -7.03
C LEU A 73 2.28 13.24 -8.27
N TRP A 74 3.17 12.40 -8.79
CA TRP A 74 4.09 12.78 -9.86
C TRP A 74 3.68 12.31 -11.25
N ALA A 75 2.65 11.45 -11.38
CA ALA A 75 2.16 10.98 -12.68
C ALA A 75 1.84 12.12 -13.64
N SER A 76 1.08 13.12 -13.20
CA SER A 76 0.73 14.28 -14.06
C SER A 76 1.96 15.07 -14.51
N SER A 77 2.89 15.35 -13.58
CA SER A 77 4.13 16.07 -13.90
C SER A 77 5.01 15.29 -14.89
N TYR A 78 5.10 13.97 -14.73
CA TYR A 78 5.80 13.09 -15.66
C TYR A 78 5.19 13.14 -17.07
N LEU A 79 3.86 13.09 -17.15
CA LEU A 79 3.14 13.16 -18.43
C LEU A 79 3.34 14.50 -19.15
N VAL A 80 3.38 15.61 -18.39
CA VAL A 80 3.63 16.94 -18.98
C VAL A 80 5.08 17.09 -19.41
N LEU A 81 6.01 16.89 -18.47
CA LEU A 81 7.41 17.28 -18.66
C LEU A 81 8.22 16.27 -19.49
N HIS A 82 7.85 14.99 -19.46
CA HIS A 82 8.56 13.95 -20.20
C HIS A 82 7.83 13.54 -21.49
N LEU A 83 6.50 13.34 -21.42
CA LEU A 83 5.73 12.89 -22.60
C LEU A 83 5.13 14.04 -23.41
N GLY A 84 5.23 15.29 -22.94
CA GLY A 84 4.78 16.47 -23.68
C GLY A 84 3.25 16.55 -23.85
N TYR A 85 2.48 16.07 -22.87
CA TYR A 85 1.04 16.29 -22.83
C TYR A 85 0.71 17.70 -22.32
N SER A 86 -0.42 18.27 -22.75
CA SER A 86 -0.94 19.48 -22.12
C SER A 86 -1.34 19.20 -20.67
N SER A 87 -1.24 20.21 -19.79
CA SER A 87 -1.55 20.06 -18.36
C SER A 87 -2.97 19.51 -18.12
N GLU A 88 -3.94 19.92 -18.92
CA GLU A 88 -5.32 19.45 -18.86
C GLU A 88 -5.42 17.94 -19.15
N LYS A 89 -4.82 17.49 -20.26
CA LYS A 89 -4.80 16.07 -20.64
C LYS A 89 -4.02 15.23 -19.63
N ALA A 90 -2.89 15.75 -19.15
CA ALA A 90 -2.06 15.05 -18.18
C ALA A 90 -2.79 14.84 -16.84
N ALA A 91 -3.57 15.81 -16.36
CA ALA A 91 -4.39 15.65 -15.17
C ALA A 91 -5.46 14.57 -15.35
N GLY A 92 -6.13 14.54 -16.52
CA GLY A 92 -7.07 13.47 -16.86
C GLY A 92 -6.40 12.09 -16.93
N PHE A 93 -5.24 11.99 -17.57
CA PHE A 93 -4.51 10.72 -17.68
C PHE A 93 -3.87 10.26 -16.36
N ALA A 94 -3.48 11.17 -15.47
CA ALA A 94 -3.01 10.81 -14.14
C ALA A 94 -4.08 10.09 -13.32
N SER A 95 -5.38 10.35 -13.59
CA SER A 95 -6.48 9.62 -12.97
C SER A 95 -6.52 8.14 -13.32
N LEU A 96 -5.87 7.72 -14.41
CA LEU A 96 -5.78 6.30 -14.81
C LEU A 96 -5.09 5.45 -13.74
N PHE A 97 -4.14 6.01 -12.99
CA PHE A 97 -3.55 5.34 -11.84
C PHE A 97 -4.61 4.97 -10.78
N PHE A 98 -5.51 5.92 -10.46
CA PHE A 98 -6.58 5.68 -9.49
C PHE A 98 -7.65 4.73 -10.02
N ILE A 99 -7.91 4.74 -11.34
CA ILE A 99 -8.76 3.74 -11.98
C ILE A 99 -8.13 2.34 -11.82
N GLY A 100 -6.80 2.23 -12.04
CA GLY A 100 -6.06 0.99 -11.78
C GLY A 100 -6.23 0.48 -10.34
N ILE A 101 -6.05 1.35 -9.34
CA ILE A 101 -6.27 1.00 -7.92
C ILE A 101 -7.71 0.55 -7.67
N THR A 102 -8.71 1.28 -8.19
CA THR A 102 -10.11 0.98 -7.94
C THR A 102 -10.51 -0.36 -8.54
N VAL A 103 -10.17 -0.59 -9.81
CA VAL A 103 -10.41 -1.85 -10.50
C VAL A 103 -9.63 -2.99 -9.82
N GLY A 104 -8.36 -2.73 -9.48
CA GLY A 104 -7.52 -3.70 -8.78
C GLY A 104 -8.09 -4.13 -7.43
N ARG A 105 -8.64 -3.21 -6.63
CA ARG A 105 -9.31 -3.55 -5.36
C ARG A 105 -10.56 -4.41 -5.57
N GLY A 106 -11.36 -4.08 -6.59
CA GLY A 106 -12.51 -4.90 -6.96
C GLY A 106 -12.09 -6.33 -7.34
N ILE A 107 -11.10 -6.47 -8.22
CA ILE A 107 -10.58 -7.76 -8.67
C ILE A 107 -9.93 -8.53 -7.52
N SER A 108 -9.13 -7.87 -6.69
CA SER A 108 -8.43 -8.48 -5.56
C SER A 108 -9.40 -9.16 -4.60
N GLY A 109 -10.57 -8.55 -4.34
CA GLY A 109 -11.59 -9.15 -3.49
C GLY A 109 -12.06 -10.53 -3.96
N PHE A 110 -12.06 -10.80 -5.26
CA PHE A 110 -12.39 -12.13 -5.81
C PHE A 110 -11.20 -13.07 -5.85
N ILE A 111 -9.99 -12.55 -6.07
CA ILE A 111 -8.77 -13.36 -6.18
C ILE A 111 -8.34 -13.88 -4.80
N THR A 112 -8.59 -13.18 -3.71
CA THR A 112 -8.28 -13.61 -2.34
C THR A 112 -8.94 -14.94 -1.95
N PHE A 113 -9.98 -15.39 -2.63
CA PHE A 113 -10.54 -16.74 -2.45
C PHE A 113 -9.64 -17.87 -2.98
N LYS A 114 -8.66 -17.54 -3.84
CA LYS A 114 -7.80 -18.53 -4.51
C LYS A 114 -6.32 -18.38 -4.17
N LEU A 115 -5.88 -17.18 -3.84
CA LEU A 115 -4.49 -16.86 -3.56
C LEU A 115 -4.32 -16.48 -2.10
N ASN A 116 -3.21 -16.91 -1.49
CA ASN A 116 -2.81 -16.48 -0.16
C ASN A 116 -2.21 -15.05 -0.20
N ASP A 117 -2.02 -14.43 0.98
CA ASP A 117 -1.52 -13.05 1.08
C ASP A 117 -0.16 -12.86 0.41
N SER A 118 0.77 -13.80 0.56
CA SER A 118 2.10 -13.72 -0.07
C SER A 118 1.99 -13.76 -1.59
N GLN A 119 1.14 -14.63 -2.14
CA GLN A 119 0.90 -14.70 -3.58
C GLN A 119 0.25 -13.42 -4.11
N MET A 120 -0.65 -12.81 -3.33
CA MET A 120 -1.28 -11.53 -3.68
C MET A 120 -0.27 -10.39 -3.72
N ILE A 121 0.68 -10.36 -2.78
CA ILE A 121 1.74 -9.35 -2.75
C ILE A 121 2.64 -9.53 -3.98
N HIS A 122 3.13 -10.75 -4.26
CA HIS A 122 3.98 -11.00 -5.44
C HIS A 122 3.26 -10.75 -6.76
N LEU A 123 1.95 -11.06 -6.84
CA LEU A 123 1.14 -10.70 -8.00
C LEU A 123 1.12 -9.18 -8.20
N GLY A 124 0.89 -8.42 -7.13
CA GLY A 124 0.90 -6.97 -7.16
C GLY A 124 2.26 -6.40 -7.59
N GLU A 125 3.36 -6.92 -7.00
CA GLU A 125 4.74 -6.54 -7.36
C GLU A 125 5.05 -6.83 -8.83
N GLY A 126 4.64 -7.99 -9.34
CA GLY A 126 4.81 -8.36 -10.74
C GLY A 126 4.06 -7.43 -11.70
N ILE A 127 2.83 -7.06 -11.36
CA ILE A 127 2.02 -6.12 -12.16
C ILE A 127 2.66 -4.71 -12.13
N ILE A 128 3.12 -4.24 -10.97
CA ILE A 128 3.84 -2.95 -10.88
C ILE A 128 5.11 -3.00 -11.72
N LEU A 129 5.88 -4.09 -11.68
CA LEU A 129 7.10 -4.24 -12.46
C LEU A 129 6.81 -4.10 -13.96
N ILE A 130 5.77 -4.79 -14.47
CA ILE A 130 5.36 -4.67 -15.86
C ILE A 130 4.98 -3.22 -16.19
N GLY A 131 4.24 -2.55 -15.31
CA GLY A 131 3.87 -1.14 -15.47
C GLY A 131 5.09 -0.20 -15.52
N VAL A 132 6.06 -0.41 -14.64
CA VAL A 132 7.32 0.37 -14.61
C VAL A 132 8.13 0.12 -15.89
N LEU A 133 8.26 -1.13 -16.33
CA LEU A 133 8.96 -1.48 -17.58
C LEU A 133 8.26 -0.86 -18.79
N ALA A 134 6.93 -0.85 -18.84
CA ALA A 134 6.16 -0.20 -19.90
C ALA A 134 6.43 1.31 -19.97
N MET A 135 6.77 1.95 -18.85
CA MET A 135 7.13 3.37 -18.80
C MET A 135 8.61 3.63 -19.16
N ILE A 136 9.51 2.70 -18.88
CA ILE A 136 10.95 2.83 -19.18
C ILE A 136 11.21 2.68 -20.69
N PHE A 137 10.57 1.68 -21.30
CA PHE A 137 10.80 1.42 -22.72
C PHE A 137 10.05 2.40 -23.62
N PRO A 138 10.69 2.95 -24.67
CA PRO A 138 10.13 3.99 -25.54
C PRO A 138 9.13 3.44 -26.57
N PHE A 139 8.19 2.61 -26.16
CA PHE A 139 7.17 2.02 -27.05
C PHE A 139 6.03 2.98 -27.40
N GLY A 140 6.11 4.22 -26.96
CA GLY A 140 5.14 5.27 -27.26
C GLY A 140 4.31 5.73 -26.07
N LYS A 141 3.65 6.87 -26.24
CA LYS A 141 2.90 7.55 -25.16
C LYS A 141 1.75 6.71 -24.60
N THR A 142 1.08 5.92 -25.43
CA THR A 142 -0.04 5.06 -25.03
C THR A 142 0.41 3.95 -24.08
N ILE A 143 1.59 3.35 -24.34
CA ILE A 143 2.14 2.28 -23.50
C ILE A 143 2.54 2.82 -22.14
N ALA A 144 3.07 4.03 -22.06
CA ALA A 144 3.36 4.69 -20.79
C ALA A 144 2.07 4.98 -19.98
N LEU A 145 0.95 5.31 -20.62
CA LEU A 145 -0.35 5.44 -19.95
C LEU A 145 -0.88 4.11 -19.41
N THR A 146 -0.76 3.02 -20.21
CA THR A 146 -1.10 1.67 -19.70
C THR A 146 -0.21 1.26 -18.53
N GLY A 147 1.05 1.68 -18.52
CA GLY A 147 1.97 1.51 -17.40
C GLY A 147 1.43 2.12 -16.09
N LEU A 148 0.86 3.32 -16.14
CA LEU A 148 0.24 3.95 -14.96
C LEU A 148 -0.96 3.17 -14.42
N ILE A 149 -1.80 2.64 -15.32
CA ILE A 149 -2.94 1.79 -14.92
C ILE A 149 -2.43 0.53 -14.24
N LEU A 150 -1.41 -0.12 -14.81
CA LEU A 150 -0.81 -1.33 -14.25
C LEU A 150 -0.18 -1.08 -12.87
N ILE A 151 0.54 0.03 -12.70
CA ILE A 151 1.10 0.38 -11.39
C ILE A 151 -0.02 0.53 -10.35
N GLY A 152 -1.10 1.24 -10.68
CA GLY A 152 -2.25 1.38 -9.79
C GLY A 152 -2.92 0.03 -9.49
N LEU A 153 -3.12 -0.80 -10.50
CA LEU A 153 -3.71 -2.13 -10.36
C LEU A 153 -2.87 -3.06 -9.49
N GLY A 154 -1.55 -3.02 -9.64
CA GLY A 154 -0.61 -3.80 -8.83
C GLY A 154 -0.50 -3.30 -7.37
N CYS A 155 -0.63 -1.99 -7.13
CA CYS A 155 -0.67 -1.44 -5.77
C CYS A 155 -1.89 -1.92 -4.97
N ALA A 156 -3.00 -2.21 -5.64
CA ALA A 156 -4.29 -2.48 -5.01
C ALA A 156 -4.29 -3.65 -4.02
N PRO A 157 -3.74 -4.84 -4.33
CA PRO A 157 -3.74 -6.00 -3.43
C PRO A 157 -2.69 -5.91 -2.32
N ILE A 158 -1.61 -5.15 -2.49
CA ILE A 158 -0.43 -5.22 -1.62
C ILE A 158 -0.74 -4.72 -0.20
N TYR A 159 -1.35 -3.54 -0.09
CA TYR A 159 -1.66 -2.95 1.21
C TYR A 159 -2.51 -3.87 2.11
N PRO A 160 -3.69 -4.35 1.65
CA PRO A 160 -4.53 -5.21 2.49
C PRO A 160 -3.84 -6.53 2.80
N SER A 161 -3.09 -7.12 1.87
CA SER A 161 -2.42 -8.39 2.08
C SER A 161 -1.27 -8.30 3.08
N ILE A 162 -0.48 -7.21 3.09
CA ILE A 162 0.56 -7.00 4.11
C ILE A 162 -0.06 -6.91 5.51
N ILE A 163 -1.15 -6.17 5.66
CA ILE A 163 -1.81 -6.02 6.97
C ILE A 163 -2.46 -7.34 7.40
N HIS A 164 -3.15 -8.02 6.48
CA HIS A 164 -3.83 -9.27 6.77
C HIS A 164 -2.85 -10.41 7.11
N SER A 165 -1.68 -10.46 6.49
CA SER A 165 -0.64 -11.46 6.76
C SER A 165 0.10 -11.24 8.09
N THR A 166 0.04 -10.04 8.68
CA THR A 166 0.82 -9.70 9.89
C THR A 166 0.55 -10.63 11.08
N PRO A 167 -0.70 -11.02 11.43
CA PRO A 167 -0.94 -11.97 12.49
C PRO A 167 -0.38 -13.37 12.21
N ALA A 168 -0.37 -13.81 10.97
CA ALA A 168 0.20 -15.09 10.57
C ALA A 168 1.73 -15.09 10.76
N HIS A 169 2.41 -14.01 10.38
CA HIS A 169 3.87 -13.88 10.50
C HIS A 169 4.37 -13.71 11.93
N PHE A 170 3.64 -13.00 12.79
CA PHE A 170 4.17 -12.54 14.09
C PHE A 170 3.34 -12.98 15.30
N GLY A 171 2.22 -13.68 15.08
CA GLY A 171 1.27 -14.06 16.12
C GLY A 171 0.22 -12.98 16.39
N ALA A 172 -0.97 -13.40 16.78
CA ALA A 172 -2.10 -12.50 17.03
C ALA A 172 -1.85 -11.57 18.23
N ASP A 173 -1.07 -12.02 19.22
CA ASP A 173 -0.70 -11.28 20.42
C ASP A 173 0.16 -10.03 20.14
N LYS A 174 1.01 -10.06 19.10
CA LYS A 174 1.93 -8.99 18.73
C LYS A 174 1.45 -8.17 17.54
N SER A 175 0.52 -8.73 16.76
CA SER A 175 0.10 -8.17 15.46
C SER A 175 -0.40 -6.73 15.57
N GLN A 176 -1.21 -6.41 16.58
CA GLN A 176 -1.76 -5.07 16.75
C GLN A 176 -0.67 -4.00 16.94
N SER A 177 0.34 -4.30 17.78
CA SER A 177 1.49 -3.39 17.98
C SER A 177 2.32 -3.23 16.71
N ILE A 178 2.55 -4.32 15.97
CA ILE A 178 3.32 -4.31 14.72
C ILE A 178 2.56 -3.55 13.63
N ILE A 179 1.25 -3.76 13.46
CA ILE A 179 0.41 -3.03 12.51
C ILE A 179 0.44 -1.52 12.80
N GLY A 180 0.38 -1.12 14.08
CA GLY A 180 0.49 0.30 14.44
C GLY A 180 1.80 0.93 13.95
N VAL A 181 2.92 0.22 14.10
CA VAL A 181 4.24 0.70 13.62
C VAL A 181 4.34 0.60 12.09
N GLN A 182 3.75 -0.43 11.46
CA GLN A 182 3.64 -0.50 9.99
C GLN A 182 2.95 0.74 9.42
N MET A 183 1.83 1.17 10.02
CA MET A 183 1.15 2.40 9.61
C MET A 183 2.04 3.63 9.74
N ALA A 184 2.80 3.75 10.84
CA ALA A 184 3.75 4.86 11.01
C ALA A 184 4.81 4.88 9.91
N PHE A 185 5.40 3.72 9.57
CA PHE A 185 6.36 3.59 8.48
C PHE A 185 5.75 3.91 7.11
N ALA A 186 4.51 3.47 6.86
CA ALA A 186 3.77 3.82 5.66
C ALA A 186 3.59 5.35 5.54
N TYR A 187 3.17 6.01 6.60
CA TYR A 187 3.03 7.47 6.61
C TYR A 187 4.34 8.20 6.41
N ILE A 188 5.45 7.70 6.98
CA ILE A 188 6.78 8.25 6.71
C ILE A 188 7.11 8.14 5.22
N GLY A 189 6.87 6.98 4.60
CA GLY A 189 7.04 6.78 3.16
C GLY A 189 6.18 7.73 2.33
N THR A 190 4.90 7.83 2.67
CA THR A 190 3.93 8.73 2.02
C THR A 190 4.35 10.20 2.09
N CYS A 191 4.85 10.66 3.24
CA CYS A 191 5.18 12.06 3.44
C CYS A 191 6.56 12.45 2.89
N LEU A 192 7.56 11.56 3.00
CA LEU A 192 8.95 11.91 2.66
C LEU A 192 9.34 11.56 1.23
N MET A 193 8.82 10.47 0.67
CA MET A 193 9.33 9.96 -0.60
C MET A 193 8.90 10.77 -1.82
N PRO A 194 7.67 11.31 -1.94
CA PRO A 194 7.33 12.20 -3.05
C PRO A 194 8.13 13.51 -3.07
N PRO A 195 8.33 14.24 -1.94
CA PRO A 195 9.23 15.39 -1.92
C PRO A 195 10.69 15.03 -2.24
N PHE A 196 11.17 13.87 -1.76
CA PHE A 196 12.51 13.39 -2.08
C PHE A 196 12.67 13.15 -3.58
N PHE A 197 11.68 12.52 -4.23
CA PHE A 197 11.66 12.43 -5.68
C PHE A 197 11.64 13.81 -6.34
N GLY A 198 10.96 14.79 -5.77
CA GLY A 198 10.94 16.17 -6.27
C GLY A 198 12.33 16.81 -6.33
N ILE A 199 13.19 16.53 -5.35
CA ILE A 199 14.59 16.98 -5.37
C ILE A 199 15.34 16.31 -6.52
N ILE A 200 15.15 15.00 -6.72
CA ILE A 200 15.76 14.24 -7.81
C ILE A 200 15.28 14.77 -9.17
N ALA A 201 13.97 14.96 -9.32
CA ALA A 201 13.35 15.44 -10.56
C ALA A 201 13.88 16.84 -10.95
N ARG A 202 14.11 17.72 -9.96
CA ARG A 202 14.67 19.06 -10.17
C ARG A 202 16.16 19.03 -10.52
N SER A 203 16.94 18.15 -9.90
CA SER A 203 18.41 18.13 -10.02
C SER A 203 18.89 17.35 -11.23
N ILE A 204 18.25 16.24 -11.55
CA ILE A 204 18.66 15.30 -12.60
C ILE A 204 17.64 15.26 -13.74
N GLY A 205 16.36 15.12 -13.41
CA GLY A 205 15.26 15.12 -14.38
C GLY A 205 14.12 14.18 -14.00
N ILE A 206 12.94 14.52 -14.49
CA ILE A 206 11.71 13.75 -14.24
C ILE A 206 11.71 12.39 -14.96
N THR A 207 12.57 12.21 -15.95
CA THR A 207 12.75 10.93 -16.69
C THR A 207 13.11 9.77 -15.75
N LEU A 208 13.70 10.06 -14.58
CA LEU A 208 14.03 9.07 -13.58
C LEU A 208 12.80 8.52 -12.82
N PHE A 209 11.61 9.05 -13.07
CA PHE A 209 10.40 8.64 -12.35
C PHE A 209 10.16 7.12 -12.38
N PRO A 210 10.15 6.42 -13.53
CA PRO A 210 9.93 4.98 -13.54
C PRO A 210 11.07 4.20 -12.86
N ILE A 211 12.32 4.67 -13.01
CA ILE A 211 13.49 4.05 -12.38
C ILE A 211 13.39 4.17 -10.86
N TYR A 212 12.99 5.33 -10.35
CA TYR A 212 12.76 5.55 -8.93
C TYR A 212 11.73 4.57 -8.35
N LEU A 213 10.59 4.41 -9.03
CA LEU A 213 9.57 3.43 -8.63
C LEU A 213 10.11 2.00 -8.67
N GLY A 214 10.89 1.65 -9.69
CA GLY A 214 11.53 0.34 -9.83
C GLY A 214 12.50 0.02 -8.70
N VAL A 215 13.30 1.01 -8.26
CA VAL A 215 14.22 0.83 -7.12
C VAL A 215 13.46 0.51 -5.84
N PHE A 216 12.40 1.27 -5.50
CA PHE A 216 11.60 0.98 -4.32
C PHE A 216 10.84 -0.34 -4.42
N LEU A 217 10.38 -0.71 -5.62
CA LEU A 217 9.76 -2.01 -5.87
C LEU A 217 10.75 -3.16 -5.61
N CYS A 218 11.98 -3.05 -6.11
CA CYS A 218 13.03 -4.05 -5.86
C CYS A 218 13.36 -4.17 -4.36
N ILE A 219 13.51 -3.05 -3.65
CA ILE A 219 13.77 -3.06 -2.21
C ILE A 219 12.60 -3.73 -1.48
N MET A 220 11.35 -3.41 -1.84
CA MET A 220 10.15 -4.00 -1.27
C MET A 220 10.15 -5.52 -1.46
N PHE A 221 10.39 -6.00 -2.67
CA PHE A 221 10.47 -7.43 -2.99
C PHE A 221 11.50 -8.15 -2.12
N PHE A 222 12.75 -7.66 -2.06
CA PHE A 222 13.79 -8.27 -1.23
C PHE A 222 13.48 -8.24 0.26
N MET A 223 12.88 -7.16 0.74
CA MET A 223 12.47 -7.06 2.15
C MET A 223 11.36 -8.08 2.46
N TYR A 224 10.35 -8.19 1.60
CA TYR A 224 9.24 -9.12 1.81
C TYR A 224 9.68 -10.58 1.70
N GLU A 225 10.54 -10.94 0.75
CA GLU A 225 11.18 -12.26 0.65
C GLU A 225 11.94 -12.63 1.93
N THR A 226 12.59 -11.64 2.54
CA THR A 226 13.31 -11.83 3.80
C THR A 226 12.34 -12.07 4.97
N VAL A 227 11.15 -11.43 4.95
CA VAL A 227 10.08 -11.72 5.94
C VAL A 227 9.69 -13.18 5.86
N ILE A 228 9.31 -13.67 4.66
CA ILE A 228 8.89 -15.05 4.45
C ILE A 228 9.95 -16.04 4.97
N LYS A 229 11.22 -15.81 4.62
CA LYS A 229 12.33 -16.67 5.08
C LYS A 229 12.53 -16.66 6.59
N LYS A 230 12.35 -15.52 7.26
CA LYS A 230 12.55 -15.39 8.72
C LYS A 230 11.37 -15.87 9.55
N THR A 231 10.17 -15.87 8.99
CA THR A 231 8.95 -16.28 9.70
C THR A 231 8.52 -17.72 9.37
N HIS A 232 9.24 -18.42 8.45
CA HIS A 232 8.96 -19.79 8.03
C HIS A 232 7.53 -20.02 7.54
N ILE A 233 6.87 -18.99 7.02
CA ILE A 233 5.52 -19.08 6.44
C ILE A 233 5.66 -19.08 4.91
N VAL A 234 5.17 -20.16 4.30
CA VAL A 234 5.13 -20.32 2.83
C VAL A 234 3.70 -20.17 2.33
#